data_529a78eba829f4017dd264f5242a35ca
#
_entry.id   529a78eba829f4017dd264f5242a35ca
#
_cell.length_a   1.000
_cell.length_b   1.000
_cell.length_c   1.000
_cell.angle_alpha   90.00
_cell.angle_beta   90.00
_cell.angle_gamma   90.00
#
_symmetry.space_group_name_H-M   'P 1'
#
loop_
_entity.id
_entity.type
_entity.pdbx_description
1 polymer ?
#
loop_
_entity_poly.entity_id
_entity_poly.type
_entity_poly.pdbx_seq_one_letter_code
_entity_poly.pdbx_strand_id
1 'polypeptide(L)'
;MDLSFDTRLQKIEQALSQALNMDFSAEWKNSVFSNIPQAITTKHIQKLIQPNKELIDLGGKRWRPLFMILCYELLCKESKNALPIDSVYKLTPLVEFVHTASLIHDDIEDSADLRRGKPSAHITFGLDTALNA
;
A
#
# COMPACT_ATOMS: atom_id res chain seq x y z
N MET A 1 -18.79 14.91 13.71
CA MET A 1 -18.44 15.83 12.61
C MET A 1 -18.09 14.98 11.42
N ASP A 2 -18.90 15.01 10.35
CA ASP A 2 -18.59 14.23 9.16
C ASP A 2 -17.38 14.85 8.46
N LEU A 3 -16.33 14.05 8.25
CA LEU A 3 -15.14 14.48 7.53
C LEU A 3 -15.51 14.74 6.05
N SER A 4 -14.87 15.73 5.43
CA SER A 4 -14.99 15.92 3.99
C SER A 4 -14.36 14.74 3.22
N PHE A 5 -14.73 14.58 1.97
CA PHE A 5 -14.13 13.59 1.08
C PHE A 5 -12.60 13.76 1.00
N ASP A 6 -12.14 14.98 0.81
CA ASP A 6 -10.71 15.30 0.71
C ASP A 6 -9.94 14.98 1.99
N THR A 7 -10.52 15.22 3.15
CA THR A 7 -9.92 14.89 4.45
C THR A 7 -9.73 13.38 4.60
N ARG A 8 -10.71 12.58 4.15
CA ARG A 8 -10.58 11.11 4.16
C ARG A 8 -9.45 10.65 3.24
N LEU A 9 -9.38 11.20 2.03
CA LEU A 9 -8.29 10.88 1.09
C LEU A 9 -6.92 11.24 1.65
N GLN A 10 -6.77 12.42 2.25
CA GLN A 10 -5.52 12.82 2.90
C GLN A 10 -5.08 11.85 4.00
N LYS A 11 -6.01 11.39 4.84
CA LYS A 11 -5.71 10.39 5.88
C LYS A 11 -5.30 9.04 5.27
N ILE A 12 -5.92 8.63 4.19
CA ILE A 12 -5.56 7.40 3.46
C ILE A 12 -4.14 7.53 2.88
N GLU A 13 -3.84 8.62 2.18
CA GLU A 13 -2.49 8.85 1.63
C GLU A 13 -1.43 8.92 2.73
N GLN A 14 -1.74 9.53 3.86
CA GLN A 14 -0.84 9.53 5.02
C GLN A 14 -0.59 8.12 5.55
N ALA A 15 -1.62 7.28 5.66
CA ALA A 15 -1.49 5.90 6.12
C ALA A 15 -0.66 5.07 5.13
N LEU A 16 -0.86 5.23 3.82
CA LEU A 16 -0.08 4.58 2.76
C LEU A 16 1.41 4.98 2.84
N SER A 17 1.68 6.27 2.95
CA SER A 17 3.05 6.79 3.06
C SER A 17 3.77 6.28 4.31
N GLN A 18 3.08 6.16 5.43
CA GLN A 18 3.65 5.62 6.67
C GLN A 18 3.93 4.12 6.59
N ALA A 19 3.04 3.35 5.93
CA ALA A 19 3.18 1.91 5.82
C ALA A 19 4.33 1.50 4.88
N LEU A 20 4.56 2.24 3.78
CA LEU A 20 5.67 2.05 2.85
C LEU A 20 6.72 3.15 3.01
N ASN A 21 7.12 3.41 4.24
CA ASN A 21 8.23 4.33 4.49
C ASN A 21 9.55 3.71 4.02
N MET A 22 10.18 4.32 3.01
CA MET A 22 11.49 3.90 2.46
C MET A 22 12.68 4.36 3.31
N ASP A 23 12.43 4.90 4.48
CA ASP A 23 13.49 5.35 5.39
C ASP A 23 14.36 4.18 5.91
N PHE A 24 13.88 2.95 5.79
CA PHE A 24 14.61 1.71 6.15
C PHE A 24 15.42 1.83 7.45
N SER A 25 14.96 2.67 8.39
CA SER A 25 15.58 2.76 9.71
C SER A 25 15.58 1.40 10.40
N ALA A 26 16.51 1.19 11.31
CA ALA A 26 16.54 -0.02 12.11
C ALA A 26 15.21 -0.22 12.88
N GLU A 27 14.59 0.88 13.30
CA GLU A 27 13.31 0.91 14.00
C GLU A 27 12.18 0.45 13.09
N TRP A 28 12.07 0.97 11.87
CA TRP A 28 11.10 0.53 10.89
C TRP A 28 11.28 -0.94 10.55
N LYS A 29 12.51 -1.36 10.24
CA LYS A 29 12.85 -2.75 9.95
C LYS A 29 12.39 -3.70 11.07
N ASN A 30 12.68 -3.35 12.32
CA ASN A 30 12.30 -4.16 13.48
C ASN A 30 10.79 -4.16 13.75
N SER A 31 10.08 -3.08 13.41
CA SER A 31 8.62 -3.00 13.59
C SER A 31 7.87 -3.82 12.56
N VAL A 32 8.38 -3.93 11.33
CA VAL A 32 7.74 -4.65 10.21
C VAL A 32 8.18 -6.12 10.18
N PHE A 33 9.44 -6.39 10.48
CA PHE A 33 10.04 -7.72 10.39
C PHE A 33 10.68 -8.08 11.72
N SER A 34 10.05 -8.87 12.53
CA SER A 34 10.51 -9.17 13.91
C SER A 34 11.84 -9.93 13.96
N ASN A 35 12.16 -10.80 13.00
CA ASN A 35 13.39 -11.60 12.98
C ASN A 35 13.88 -11.82 11.54
N ILE A 36 14.68 -10.91 11.04
CA ILE A 36 15.31 -11.07 9.71
C ILE A 36 16.72 -11.63 9.88
N PRO A 37 17.11 -12.70 9.14
CA PRO A 37 18.49 -13.15 9.10
C PRO A 37 19.46 -12.01 8.75
N GLN A 38 20.62 -11.99 9.38
CA GLN A 38 21.63 -10.94 9.15
C GLN A 38 22.08 -10.82 7.69
N ALA A 39 21.98 -11.89 6.93
CA ALA A 39 22.28 -11.91 5.49
C ALA A 39 21.32 -11.03 4.66
N ILE A 40 20.10 -10.73 5.19
CA ILE A 40 19.13 -9.87 4.50
C ILE A 40 19.41 -8.42 4.83
N THR A 41 19.99 -7.73 3.86
CA THR A 41 20.33 -6.32 3.94
C THR A 41 19.13 -5.44 3.57
N THR A 42 19.19 -4.16 3.92
CA THR A 42 18.23 -3.13 3.51
C THR A 42 18.02 -3.10 2.00
N LYS A 43 19.06 -3.34 1.19
CA LYS A 43 18.96 -3.40 -0.27
C LYS A 43 18.04 -4.52 -0.76
N HIS A 44 18.03 -5.67 -0.11
CA HIS A 44 17.12 -6.77 -0.47
C HIS A 44 15.67 -6.40 -0.21
N ILE A 45 15.40 -5.79 0.95
CA ILE A 45 14.07 -5.32 1.32
C ILE A 45 13.59 -4.22 0.36
N GLN A 46 14.48 -3.28 0.05
CA GLN A 46 14.19 -2.19 -0.90
C GLN A 46 13.76 -2.73 -2.27
N LYS A 47 14.54 -3.65 -2.83
CA LYS A 47 14.21 -4.27 -4.13
C LYS A 47 12.84 -4.95 -4.13
N LEU A 48 12.46 -5.58 -3.02
CA LEU A 48 11.18 -6.27 -2.90
C LEU A 48 10.02 -5.28 -2.82
N ILE A 49 10.17 -4.16 -2.11
CA ILE A 49 9.09 -3.19 -1.87
C ILE A 49 8.96 -2.19 -3.02
N GLN A 50 10.06 -1.88 -3.70
CA GLN A 50 10.12 -0.79 -4.68
C GLN A 50 9.07 -0.89 -5.81
N PRO A 51 8.78 -2.05 -6.44
CA PRO A 51 7.78 -2.12 -7.50
C PRO A 51 6.39 -1.70 -7.03
N ASN A 52 5.95 -2.18 -5.86
CA ASN A 52 4.69 -1.78 -5.24
C ASN A 52 4.67 -0.30 -4.88
N LYS A 53 5.75 0.19 -4.25
CA LYS A 53 5.87 1.58 -3.86
C LYS A 53 5.76 2.53 -5.04
N GLU A 54 6.50 2.27 -6.12
CA GLU A 54 6.46 3.11 -7.31
C GLU A 54 5.07 3.14 -7.95
N LEU A 55 4.38 2.00 -8.03
CA LEU A 55 3.04 1.95 -8.59
C LEU A 55 2.02 2.69 -7.69
N ILE A 56 2.15 2.61 -6.37
CA ILE A 56 1.33 3.36 -5.41
C ILE A 56 1.59 4.87 -5.56
N ASP A 57 2.86 5.28 -5.68
CA ASP A 57 3.25 6.70 -5.80
C ASP A 57 2.79 7.35 -7.11
N LEU A 58 2.53 6.56 -8.15
CA LEU A 58 1.87 7.04 -9.36
C LEU A 58 0.43 7.52 -9.11
N GLY A 59 -0.05 7.36 -7.90
CA GLY A 59 -1.37 7.82 -7.47
C GLY A 59 -2.50 6.89 -7.89
N GLY A 60 -3.71 7.35 -7.68
CA GLY A 60 -4.95 6.63 -7.98
C GLY A 60 -6.13 7.25 -7.28
N LYS A 61 -7.33 6.81 -7.63
CA LYS A 61 -8.57 7.36 -7.04
C LYS A 61 -8.79 6.90 -5.58
N ARG A 62 -8.01 5.96 -5.08
CA ARG A 62 -8.11 5.38 -3.72
C ARG A 62 -9.55 5.01 -3.31
N TRP A 63 -10.37 4.63 -4.29
CA TRP A 63 -11.78 4.36 -4.01
C TRP A 63 -11.99 3.13 -3.11
N ARG A 64 -11.12 2.11 -3.19
CA ARG A 64 -11.24 0.90 -2.36
C ARG A 64 -11.00 1.19 -0.88
N PRO A 65 -9.88 1.79 -0.45
CA PRO A 65 -9.70 2.19 0.92
C PRO A 65 -10.73 3.23 1.39
N LEU A 66 -11.15 4.15 0.52
CA LEU A 66 -12.21 5.09 0.83
C LEU A 66 -13.54 4.38 1.10
N PHE A 67 -13.90 3.41 0.25
CA PHE A 67 -15.12 2.61 0.44
C PHE A 67 -15.09 1.85 1.77
N MET A 68 -13.93 1.27 2.14
CA MET A 68 -13.77 0.64 3.45
C MET A 68 -14.05 1.60 4.60
N ILE A 69 -13.54 2.83 4.55
CA ILE A 69 -13.78 3.86 5.56
C ILE A 69 -15.26 4.23 5.62
N LEU A 70 -15.91 4.45 4.48
CA LEU A 70 -17.33 4.80 4.42
C LEU A 70 -18.22 3.68 4.96
N CYS A 71 -17.93 2.42 4.62
CA CYS A 71 -18.63 1.28 5.20
C CYS A 71 -18.48 1.21 6.72
N TYR A 72 -17.27 1.43 7.22
CA TYR A 72 -17.02 1.47 8.65
C TYR A 72 -17.82 2.60 9.33
N GLU A 73 -17.75 3.82 8.81
CA GLU A 73 -18.50 4.97 9.36
C GLU A 73 -20.01 4.71 9.36
N LEU A 74 -20.54 4.09 8.30
CA LEU A 74 -21.95 3.77 8.19
C LEU A 74 -22.40 2.72 9.21
N LEU A 75 -21.63 1.63 9.35
CA LEU A 75 -22.03 0.47 10.13
C LEU A 75 -21.67 0.57 11.61
N CYS A 76 -20.60 1.28 11.94
CA CYS A 76 -20.03 1.30 13.29
C CYS A 76 -20.24 2.61 14.04
N LYS A 77 -20.87 3.59 13.43
CA LYS A 77 -21.09 4.95 14.01
C LYS A 77 -21.75 4.91 15.40
N GLU A 78 -22.60 3.93 15.65
CA GLU A 78 -23.36 3.81 16.90
C GLU A 78 -22.96 2.61 17.75
N SER A 79 -21.96 1.85 17.30
CA SER A 79 -21.52 0.64 18.03
C SER A 79 -20.60 0.99 19.20
N LYS A 80 -20.97 0.55 20.40
CA LYS A 80 -20.16 0.73 21.62
C LYS A 80 -18.80 -0.01 21.56
N ASN A 81 -18.69 -1.00 20.70
CA ASN A 81 -17.50 -1.83 20.54
C ASN A 81 -16.74 -1.53 19.24
N ALA A 82 -17.03 -0.41 18.59
CA ALA A 82 -16.34 0.00 17.38
C ALA A 82 -14.86 0.30 17.66
N LEU A 83 -13.99 -0.09 16.75
CA LEU A 83 -12.59 0.33 16.80
C LEU A 83 -12.48 1.86 16.67
N PRO A 84 -11.45 2.49 17.24
CA PRO A 84 -11.18 3.89 16.92
C PRO A 84 -10.99 4.08 15.41
N ILE A 85 -11.61 5.11 14.82
CA ILE A 85 -11.55 5.36 13.36
C ILE A 85 -10.10 5.46 12.84
N ASP A 86 -9.18 6.00 13.64
CA ASP A 86 -7.77 6.10 13.25
C ASP A 86 -7.11 4.71 13.13
N SER A 87 -7.59 3.71 13.87
CA SER A 87 -7.15 2.31 13.69
C SER A 87 -7.63 1.75 12.36
N VAL A 88 -8.81 2.13 11.90
CA VAL A 88 -9.34 1.72 10.59
C VAL A 88 -8.54 2.36 9.45
N TYR A 89 -8.16 3.64 9.59
CA TYR A 89 -7.26 4.27 8.62
C TYR A 89 -5.92 3.54 8.49
N LYS A 90 -5.36 3.01 9.58
CA LYS A 90 -4.12 2.22 9.56
C LYS A 90 -4.25 0.89 8.81
N LEU A 91 -5.47 0.39 8.59
CA LEU A 91 -5.74 -0.82 7.81
C LEU A 91 -5.90 -0.54 6.31
N THR A 92 -6.07 0.73 5.90
CA THR A 92 -6.27 1.08 4.49
C THR A 92 -5.10 0.68 3.58
N PRO A 93 -3.82 0.69 4.03
CA PRO A 93 -2.71 0.20 3.23
C PRO A 93 -2.87 -1.26 2.79
N LEU A 94 -3.41 -2.13 3.64
CA LEU A 94 -3.62 -3.53 3.28
C LEU A 94 -4.49 -3.67 2.02
N VAL A 95 -5.58 -2.92 1.95
CA VAL A 95 -6.51 -2.96 0.80
C VAL A 95 -5.82 -2.46 -0.46
N GLU A 96 -5.05 -1.38 -0.37
CA GLU A 96 -4.38 -0.79 -1.52
C GLU A 96 -3.17 -1.63 -1.97
N PHE A 97 -2.45 -2.27 -1.04
CA PHE A 97 -1.32 -3.15 -1.37
C PHE A 97 -1.79 -4.39 -2.13
N VAL A 98 -2.84 -5.06 -1.66
CA VAL A 98 -3.42 -6.20 -2.37
C VAL A 98 -3.88 -5.81 -3.77
N HIS A 99 -4.53 -4.63 -3.90
CA HIS A 99 -4.93 -4.13 -5.21
C HIS A 99 -3.73 -3.81 -6.10
N THR A 100 -2.68 -3.17 -5.56
CA THR A 100 -1.48 -2.83 -6.34
C THR A 100 -0.75 -4.09 -6.80
N ALA A 101 -0.62 -5.09 -5.93
CA ALA A 101 -0.06 -6.38 -6.29
C ALA A 101 -0.86 -7.04 -7.42
N SER A 102 -2.19 -7.04 -7.35
CA SER A 102 -3.02 -7.60 -8.44
C SER A 102 -2.78 -6.87 -9.76
N LEU A 103 -2.59 -5.55 -9.75
CA LEU A 103 -2.29 -4.80 -10.97
C LEU A 103 -0.93 -5.16 -11.58
N ILE A 104 0.08 -5.44 -10.74
CA ILE A 104 1.39 -5.90 -11.23
C ILE A 104 1.26 -7.28 -11.87
N HIS A 105 0.50 -8.19 -11.26
CA HIS A 105 0.24 -9.50 -11.81
C HIS A 105 -0.56 -9.44 -13.12
N ASP A 106 -1.62 -8.62 -13.17
CA ASP A 106 -2.40 -8.37 -14.40
C ASP A 106 -1.49 -7.88 -15.54
N ASP A 107 -0.58 -6.94 -15.26
CA ASP A 107 0.37 -6.43 -16.26
C ASP A 107 1.31 -7.52 -16.80
N ILE A 108 1.69 -8.47 -15.95
CA ILE A 108 2.54 -9.61 -16.37
C ILE A 108 1.72 -10.56 -17.24
N GLU A 109 0.50 -10.91 -16.82
CA GLU A 109 -0.40 -11.83 -17.53
C GLU A 109 -0.80 -11.28 -18.91
N ASP A 110 -1.11 -9.98 -18.95
CA ASP A 110 -1.51 -9.27 -20.18
C ASP A 110 -0.31 -8.86 -21.05
N SER A 111 0.93 -9.09 -20.60
CA SER A 111 2.15 -8.58 -21.25
C SER A 111 2.09 -7.08 -21.53
N ALA A 112 1.56 -6.31 -20.59
CA ALA A 112 1.34 -4.88 -20.74
C ALA A 112 2.65 -4.09 -20.59
N ASP A 113 3.06 -3.37 -21.62
CA ASP A 113 4.28 -2.54 -21.58
C ASP A 113 4.18 -1.34 -20.65
N LEU A 114 2.98 -0.77 -20.49
CA LEU A 114 2.75 0.48 -19.78
C LEU A 114 1.63 0.37 -18.75
N ARG A 115 1.85 0.98 -17.58
CA ARG A 115 0.84 1.20 -16.54
C ARG A 115 0.84 2.67 -16.11
N ARG A 116 -0.32 3.33 -16.18
CA ARG A 116 -0.48 4.76 -15.82
C ARG A 116 0.53 5.69 -16.51
N GLY A 117 0.88 5.40 -17.78
CA GLY A 117 1.82 6.19 -18.57
C GLY A 117 3.31 5.96 -18.24
N LYS A 118 3.63 4.97 -17.43
CA LYS A 118 4.99 4.53 -17.11
C LYS A 118 5.18 3.08 -17.55
N PRO A 119 6.43 2.63 -17.78
CA PRO A 119 6.70 1.21 -18.01
C PRO A 119 6.17 0.35 -16.85
N SER A 120 5.58 -0.80 -17.18
CA SER A 120 5.08 -1.74 -16.20
C SER A 120 6.19 -2.28 -15.29
N ALA A 121 5.84 -2.74 -14.09
CA ALA A 121 6.82 -3.15 -13.09
C ALA A 121 7.76 -4.26 -13.61
N HIS A 122 7.25 -5.24 -14.36
CA HIS A 122 8.06 -6.32 -14.92
C HIS A 122 9.05 -5.85 -16.01
N ILE A 123 8.74 -4.76 -16.70
CA ILE A 123 9.66 -4.10 -17.66
C ILE A 123 10.75 -3.34 -16.90
N THR A 124 10.39 -2.64 -15.83
CA THR A 124 11.33 -1.78 -15.07
C THR A 124 12.26 -2.60 -14.16
N PHE A 125 11.72 -3.59 -13.44
CA PHE A 125 12.43 -4.31 -12.38
C PHE A 125 12.79 -5.74 -12.74
N GLY A 126 12.32 -6.23 -13.90
CA GLY A 126 12.40 -7.63 -14.30
C GLY A 126 11.25 -8.47 -13.75
N LEU A 127 10.94 -9.57 -14.47
CA LEU A 127 9.80 -10.42 -14.16
C LEU A 127 9.87 -11.00 -12.75
N ASP A 128 11.03 -11.57 -12.36
CA ASP A 128 11.19 -12.21 -11.04
C ASP A 128 10.97 -11.24 -9.89
N THR A 129 11.47 -10.01 -10.01
CA THR A 129 11.29 -8.98 -8.97
C THR A 129 9.85 -8.52 -8.90
N ALA A 130 9.22 -8.26 -10.04
CA ALA A 130 7.84 -7.79 -10.10
C ALA A 130 6.84 -8.85 -9.59
N LEU A 131 7.08 -10.13 -9.89
CA LEU A 131 6.22 -11.23 -9.46
C LEU A 131 6.24 -11.45 -7.95
N ASN A 132 7.36 -11.14 -7.29
CA ASN A 132 7.57 -11.37 -5.86
C ASN A 132 7.43 -10.09 -4.99
N ALA A 133 7.06 -8.97 -5.58
CA ALA A 133 6.96 -7.67 -4.89
C ALA A 133 5.72 -7.51 -4.01
#